data_c66d807d0ef419daf304a6fde1056afe
#
_entry.id   c66d807d0ef419daf304a6fde1056afe
#
_cell.length_a   1.000
_cell.length_b   1.000
_cell.length_c   1.000
_cell.angle_alpha   90.00
_cell.angle_beta   90.00
_cell.angle_gamma   90.00
#
_symmetry.space_group_name_H-M   'P 1'
#
loop_
_entity.id
_entity.type
_entity.pdbx_description
1 polymer ?
#
loop_
_entity_poly.entity_id
_entity_poly.type
_entity_poly.pdbx_seq_one_letter_code
_entity_poly.pdbx_strand_id
1 'polypeptide(L)'
;MGRRILPDLNVLSIQLVDDHPGHPYVAEALVPALTGSDTLVAFGYLPLRVQWVLEDLGFETVAARNAVSSLLEYPMEFVDIDDGTVRDAYEISAAKNHDVYDCFYLAVARESDVDAVCTTDTDFEALCSGEPFKYRNPVPTEVLERFHEVA
;
A
#
# COMPACT_ATOMS: atom_id res chain seq x y z
N MET A 1 -15.73 -7.67 -13.87
CA MET A 1 -14.35 -7.21 -14.15
C MET A 1 -13.69 -6.80 -12.85
N GLY A 2 -12.49 -7.25 -12.63
CA GLY A 2 -11.75 -6.94 -11.43
C GLY A 2 -11.22 -5.52 -11.40
N ARG A 3 -10.97 -5.02 -10.20
CA ARG A 3 -10.34 -3.72 -10.00
C ARG A 3 -8.84 -3.89 -9.89
N ARG A 4 -8.12 -2.85 -10.27
CA ARG A 4 -6.68 -2.75 -10.10
C ARG A 4 -6.42 -1.88 -8.87
N ILE A 5 -5.75 -2.44 -7.87
CA ILE A 5 -5.56 -1.79 -6.56
C ILE A 5 -4.06 -1.65 -6.30
N LEU A 6 -3.63 -0.44 -5.98
CA LEU A 6 -2.25 -0.19 -5.51
C LEU A 6 -2.27 -0.11 -3.98
N PRO A 7 -1.79 -1.13 -3.28
CA PRO A 7 -1.71 -1.07 -1.83
C PRO A 7 -0.48 -0.26 -1.40
N ASP A 8 -0.65 0.54 -0.37
CA ASP A 8 0.45 1.22 0.29
C ASP A 8 1.23 0.24 1.17
N LEU A 9 2.43 0.60 1.51
CA LEU A 9 3.33 -0.13 2.40
C LEU A 9 2.64 -0.57 3.70
N ASN A 10 1.87 0.33 4.32
CA ASN A 10 1.21 0.03 5.59
C ASN A 10 0.14 -1.06 5.47
N VAL A 11 -0.60 -1.09 4.36
CA VAL A 11 -1.63 -2.11 4.13
C VAL A 11 -1.00 -3.49 3.99
N LEU A 12 0.08 -3.61 3.21
CA LEU A 12 0.79 -4.87 3.06
C LEU A 12 1.45 -5.32 4.36
N SER A 13 1.99 -4.38 5.13
CA SER A 13 2.60 -4.69 6.42
C SER A 13 1.56 -5.19 7.42
N ILE A 14 0.40 -4.53 7.50
CA ILE A 14 -0.69 -4.95 8.40
C ILE A 14 -1.19 -6.35 8.03
N GLN A 15 -1.25 -6.66 6.74
CA GLN A 15 -1.66 -7.99 6.27
C GLN A 15 -0.79 -9.10 6.87
N LEU A 16 0.47 -8.79 7.16
CA LEU A 16 1.43 -9.75 7.69
C LEU A 16 1.58 -9.72 9.23
N VAL A 17 0.82 -8.85 9.91
CA VAL A 17 0.89 -8.71 11.37
C VAL A 17 -0.48 -9.07 11.95
N ASP A 18 -0.65 -10.35 12.30
CA ASP A 18 -1.95 -10.93 12.68
C ASP A 18 -2.60 -10.26 13.89
N ASP A 19 -1.82 -9.75 14.81
CA ASP A 19 -2.32 -9.10 16.04
C ASP A 19 -2.48 -7.59 15.92
N HIS A 20 -2.22 -7.03 14.74
CA HIS A 20 -2.45 -5.60 14.51
C HIS A 20 -3.95 -5.28 14.53
N PRO A 21 -4.39 -4.18 15.18
CA PRO A 21 -5.81 -3.83 15.24
C PRO A 21 -6.49 -3.73 13.89
N GLY A 22 -5.78 -3.31 12.86
CA GLY A 22 -6.31 -3.18 11.49
C GLY A 22 -6.33 -4.47 10.70
N HIS A 23 -5.69 -5.53 11.18
CA HIS A 23 -5.51 -6.76 10.41
C HIS A 23 -6.81 -7.37 9.89
N PRO A 24 -7.88 -7.54 10.69
CA PRO A 24 -9.10 -8.16 10.17
C PRO A 24 -9.72 -7.38 9.01
N TYR A 25 -9.62 -6.06 9.05
CA TYR A 25 -10.20 -5.19 8.02
C TYR A 25 -9.37 -5.21 6.74
N VAL A 26 -8.05 -5.20 6.89
CA VAL A 26 -7.13 -5.30 5.74
C VAL A 26 -7.26 -6.66 5.08
N ALA A 27 -7.26 -7.74 5.87
CA ALA A 27 -7.39 -9.09 5.36
C ALA A 27 -8.69 -9.26 4.56
N GLU A 28 -9.80 -8.75 5.08
CA GLU A 28 -11.08 -8.80 4.38
C GLU A 28 -11.04 -8.01 3.07
N ALA A 29 -10.45 -6.81 3.10
CA ALA A 29 -10.36 -5.96 1.92
C ALA A 29 -9.51 -6.56 0.81
N LEU A 30 -8.52 -7.39 1.15
CA LEU A 30 -7.63 -8.01 0.17
C LEU A 30 -8.14 -9.36 -0.36
N VAL A 31 -9.23 -9.90 0.20
CA VAL A 31 -9.79 -11.18 -0.27
C VAL A 31 -10.06 -11.20 -1.77
N PRO A 32 -10.67 -10.17 -2.39
CA PRO A 32 -10.90 -10.19 -3.85
C PRO A 32 -9.60 -10.29 -4.65
N ALA A 33 -8.51 -9.69 -4.17
CA ALA A 33 -7.21 -9.79 -4.83
C ALA A 33 -6.62 -11.19 -4.67
N LEU A 34 -6.75 -11.78 -3.49
CA LEU A 34 -6.20 -13.11 -3.20
C LEU A 34 -6.94 -14.21 -3.96
N THR A 35 -8.22 -14.00 -4.26
CA THR A 35 -9.05 -14.97 -4.99
C THR A 35 -9.07 -14.71 -6.50
N GLY A 36 -8.35 -13.70 -6.99
CA GLY A 36 -8.22 -13.41 -8.40
C GLY A 36 -9.31 -12.51 -8.99
N SER A 37 -10.25 -12.01 -8.17
CA SER A 37 -11.27 -11.08 -8.63
C SER A 37 -10.73 -9.69 -8.88
N ASP A 38 -9.78 -9.23 -8.05
CA ASP A 38 -9.06 -7.97 -8.22
C ASP A 38 -7.58 -8.27 -8.50
N THR A 39 -6.85 -7.26 -8.95
CA THR A 39 -5.41 -7.35 -9.17
C THR A 39 -4.70 -6.37 -8.23
N LEU A 40 -3.75 -6.86 -7.45
CA LEU A 40 -2.84 -5.97 -6.71
C LEU A 40 -1.74 -5.53 -7.66
N VAL A 41 -1.47 -4.24 -7.67
CA VAL A 41 -0.38 -3.63 -8.43
C VAL A 41 0.72 -3.26 -7.44
N ALA A 42 1.95 -3.60 -7.75
CA ALA A 42 3.08 -3.31 -6.89
C ALA A 42 4.29 -2.88 -7.71
N PHE A 43 5.28 -2.28 -7.07
CA PHE A 43 6.56 -1.99 -7.70
C PHE A 43 7.64 -2.79 -6.99
N GLY A 44 8.77 -3.05 -7.68
CA GLY A 44 9.73 -4.06 -7.25
C GLY A 44 10.30 -3.91 -5.84
N TYR A 45 10.56 -2.69 -5.37
CA TYR A 45 11.14 -2.54 -4.04
C TYR A 45 10.09 -2.44 -2.91
N LEU A 46 8.79 -2.46 -3.22
CA LEU A 46 7.76 -2.41 -2.19
C LEU A 46 7.86 -3.57 -1.18
N PRO A 47 8.02 -4.83 -1.62
CA PRO A 47 8.24 -5.93 -0.68
C PRO A 47 9.48 -5.76 0.20
N LEU A 48 10.54 -5.16 -0.34
CA LEU A 48 11.75 -4.89 0.44
C LEU A 48 11.46 -3.92 1.58
N ARG A 49 10.64 -2.92 1.32
CA ARG A 49 10.21 -1.95 2.33
C ARG A 49 9.32 -2.61 3.39
N VAL A 50 8.47 -3.53 2.97
CA VAL A 50 7.63 -4.30 3.90
C VAL A 50 8.50 -5.08 4.88
N GLN A 51 9.55 -5.75 4.39
CA GLN A 51 10.46 -6.46 5.26
C GLN A 51 11.13 -5.52 6.28
N TRP A 52 11.57 -4.37 5.82
CA TRP A 52 12.18 -3.39 6.71
C TRP A 52 11.22 -2.94 7.82
N VAL A 53 9.96 -2.71 7.48
CA VAL A 53 8.93 -2.34 8.47
C VAL A 53 8.71 -3.46 9.48
N LEU A 54 8.64 -4.72 9.03
CA LEU A 54 8.45 -5.86 9.94
C LEU A 54 9.62 -5.99 10.92
N GLU A 55 10.84 -5.82 10.45
CA GLU A 55 12.02 -5.84 11.32
C GLU A 55 12.00 -4.68 12.32
N ASP A 56 11.57 -3.50 11.87
CA ASP A 56 11.42 -2.34 12.75
C ASP A 56 10.35 -2.55 13.82
N LEU A 57 9.34 -3.35 13.53
CA LEU A 57 8.29 -3.73 14.48
C LEU A 57 8.75 -4.83 15.45
N GLY A 58 9.96 -5.34 15.29
CA GLY A 58 10.53 -6.33 16.18
C GLY A 58 10.57 -7.76 15.65
N PHE A 59 10.16 -8.00 14.41
CA PHE A 59 10.30 -9.32 13.80
C PHE A 59 11.77 -9.66 13.61
N GLU A 60 12.13 -10.91 13.90
CA GLU A 60 13.46 -11.40 13.55
C GLU A 60 13.58 -11.45 12.01
N THR A 61 14.80 -11.27 11.50
CA THR A 61 15.04 -11.21 10.05
C THR A 61 14.49 -12.42 9.32
N VAL A 62 14.66 -13.64 9.87
CA VAL A 62 14.14 -14.86 9.24
C VAL A 62 12.61 -14.83 9.17
N ALA A 63 11.95 -14.42 10.24
CA ALA A 63 10.50 -14.34 10.30
C ALA A 63 9.97 -13.29 9.31
N ALA A 64 10.61 -12.13 9.25
CA ALA A 64 10.23 -11.08 8.30
C ALA A 64 10.40 -11.55 6.86
N ARG A 65 11.51 -12.21 6.55
CA ARG A 65 11.77 -12.76 5.22
C ARG A 65 10.71 -13.78 4.82
N ASN A 66 10.36 -14.68 5.72
CA ASN A 66 9.33 -15.70 5.45
C ASN A 66 7.96 -15.07 5.22
N ALA A 67 7.61 -14.04 6.00
CA ALA A 67 6.35 -13.32 5.84
C ALA A 67 6.27 -12.65 4.48
N VAL A 68 7.34 -11.96 4.06
CA VAL A 68 7.37 -11.30 2.75
C VAL A 68 7.36 -12.33 1.62
N SER A 69 8.04 -13.46 1.79
CA SER A 69 7.99 -14.55 0.80
C SER A 69 6.57 -15.06 0.60
N SER A 70 5.79 -15.19 1.68
CA SER A 70 4.37 -15.53 1.59
C SER A 70 3.58 -14.48 0.82
N LEU A 71 3.86 -13.21 1.08
CA LEU A 71 3.22 -12.12 0.36
C LEU A 71 3.46 -12.21 -1.14
N LEU A 72 4.68 -12.60 -1.55
CA LEU A 72 5.04 -12.73 -2.96
C LEU A 72 4.33 -13.89 -3.67
N GLU A 73 3.70 -14.79 -2.94
CA GLU A 73 2.88 -15.85 -3.51
C GLU A 73 1.49 -15.37 -3.93
N TYR A 74 1.08 -14.18 -3.47
CA TYR A 74 -0.20 -13.60 -3.85
C TYR A 74 -0.16 -13.13 -5.30
N PRO A 75 -1.28 -13.20 -6.02
CA PRO A 75 -1.35 -12.66 -7.37
C PRO A 75 -1.11 -11.16 -7.37
N MET A 76 0.04 -10.73 -7.90
CA MET A 76 0.39 -9.32 -8.02
C MET A 76 0.95 -9.04 -9.40
N GLU A 77 0.64 -7.85 -9.90
CA GLU A 77 1.27 -7.33 -11.10
C GLU A 77 2.36 -6.35 -10.67
N PHE A 78 3.61 -6.65 -11.02
CA PHE A 78 4.71 -5.73 -10.77
C PHE A 78 4.86 -4.79 -11.95
N VAL A 79 4.81 -3.50 -11.67
CA VAL A 79 4.98 -2.45 -12.67
C VAL A 79 6.38 -1.88 -12.60
N ASP A 80 6.90 -1.43 -13.75
CA ASP A 80 8.23 -0.84 -13.82
C ASP A 80 8.20 0.60 -13.33
N ILE A 81 9.29 0.98 -12.65
CA ILE A 81 9.54 2.34 -12.20
C ILE A 81 10.74 2.85 -12.97
N ASP A 82 10.60 3.99 -13.63
CA ASP A 82 11.71 4.63 -14.34
C ASP A 82 11.93 6.06 -13.82
N ASP A 83 12.85 6.78 -14.45
CA ASP A 83 13.14 8.15 -14.05
C ASP A 83 11.94 9.07 -14.28
N GLY A 84 11.10 8.78 -15.27
CA GLY A 84 9.86 9.54 -15.50
C GLY A 84 8.91 9.45 -14.31
N THR A 85 8.77 8.26 -13.72
CA THR A 85 7.94 8.06 -12.52
C THR A 85 8.46 8.91 -11.36
N VAL A 86 9.76 8.93 -11.16
CA VAL A 86 10.39 9.71 -10.09
C VAL A 86 10.20 11.22 -10.34
N ARG A 87 10.39 11.67 -11.57
CA ARG A 87 10.17 13.09 -11.92
C ARG A 87 8.72 13.51 -11.68
N ASP A 88 7.76 12.67 -12.07
CA ASP A 88 6.34 12.90 -11.85
C ASP A 88 6.03 13.00 -10.36
N ALA A 89 6.63 12.15 -9.53
CA ALA A 89 6.45 12.21 -8.08
C ALA A 89 6.88 13.57 -7.51
N TYR A 90 8.01 14.12 -7.97
CA TYR A 90 8.46 15.43 -7.53
C TYR A 90 7.56 16.55 -8.04
N GLU A 91 7.05 16.45 -9.25
CA GLU A 91 6.10 17.44 -9.78
C GLU A 91 4.80 17.44 -8.98
N ILE A 92 4.28 16.24 -8.63
CA ILE A 92 3.09 16.10 -7.81
C ILE A 92 3.36 16.67 -6.41
N SER A 93 4.52 16.36 -5.84
CA SER A 93 4.92 16.87 -4.53
C SER A 93 4.93 18.39 -4.49
N ALA A 94 5.47 19.01 -5.52
CA ALA A 94 5.50 20.48 -5.62
C ALA A 94 4.09 21.06 -5.79
N ALA A 95 3.26 20.45 -6.64
CA ALA A 95 1.92 20.93 -6.93
C ALA A 95 0.98 20.78 -5.72
N LYS A 96 1.09 19.68 -4.98
CA LYS A 96 0.24 19.41 -3.82
C LYS A 96 0.86 19.84 -2.49
N ASN A 97 2.12 20.26 -2.51
CA ASN A 97 2.89 20.62 -1.32
C ASN A 97 2.84 19.52 -0.26
N HIS A 98 3.22 18.31 -0.67
CA HIS A 98 3.15 17.12 0.16
C HIS A 98 4.40 16.27 -0.01
N ASP A 99 4.64 15.36 0.95
CA ASP A 99 5.78 14.46 0.97
C ASP A 99 5.91 13.69 -0.35
N VAL A 100 7.13 13.64 -0.88
CA VAL A 100 7.39 13.01 -2.17
C VAL A 100 7.17 11.49 -2.15
N TYR A 101 7.37 10.83 -1.01
CA TYR A 101 7.11 9.39 -0.91
C TYR A 101 5.64 9.05 -1.15
N ASP A 102 4.74 9.83 -0.57
CA ASP A 102 3.30 9.66 -0.80
C ASP A 102 2.96 10.02 -2.25
N CYS A 103 3.55 11.07 -2.78
CA CYS A 103 3.34 11.49 -4.16
C CYS A 103 3.90 10.49 -5.16
N PHE A 104 4.88 9.70 -4.78
CA PHE A 104 5.38 8.61 -5.60
C PHE A 104 4.29 7.55 -5.84
N TYR A 105 3.50 7.22 -4.81
CA TYR A 105 2.36 6.32 -5.01
C TYR A 105 1.34 6.88 -6.00
N LEU A 106 1.13 8.20 -5.96
CA LEU A 106 0.22 8.85 -6.93
C LEU A 106 0.77 8.76 -8.35
N ALA A 107 2.09 8.94 -8.52
CA ALA A 107 2.73 8.79 -9.83
C ALA A 107 2.57 7.37 -10.36
N VAL A 108 2.83 6.37 -9.53
CA VAL A 108 2.66 4.96 -9.90
C VAL A 108 1.19 4.67 -10.24
N ALA A 109 0.27 5.18 -9.44
CA ALA A 109 -1.16 5.00 -9.65
C ALA A 109 -1.62 5.54 -11.00
N ARG A 110 -1.13 6.74 -11.37
CA ARG A 110 -1.46 7.35 -12.67
C ARG A 110 -0.94 6.51 -13.82
N GLU A 111 0.33 6.10 -13.75
CA GLU A 111 0.99 5.37 -14.83
C GLU A 111 0.45 3.96 -15.02
N SER A 112 -0.02 3.34 -13.94
CA SER A 112 -0.47 1.95 -13.94
C SER A 112 -1.98 1.81 -14.13
N ASP A 113 -2.71 2.89 -14.30
CA ASP A 113 -4.17 2.91 -14.50
C ASP A 113 -4.90 2.12 -13.41
N VAL A 114 -4.54 2.36 -12.15
CA VAL A 114 -5.23 1.70 -11.05
C VAL A 114 -6.60 2.34 -10.80
N ASP A 115 -7.51 1.54 -10.25
CA ASP A 115 -8.84 2.02 -9.87
C ASP A 115 -8.83 2.67 -8.49
N ALA A 116 -7.92 2.23 -7.61
CA ALA A 116 -7.84 2.76 -6.25
C ALA A 116 -6.44 2.61 -5.67
N VAL A 117 -6.09 3.53 -4.78
CA VAL A 117 -4.97 3.41 -3.86
C VAL A 117 -5.54 2.99 -2.51
N CYS A 118 -5.06 1.87 -1.99
CA CYS A 118 -5.52 1.31 -0.72
C CYS A 118 -4.50 1.61 0.38
N THR A 119 -4.88 2.43 1.35
CA THR A 119 -3.97 2.88 2.40
C THR A 119 -4.73 3.20 3.67
N THR A 120 -4.06 3.04 4.82
CA THR A 120 -4.61 3.49 6.11
C THR A 120 -4.21 4.92 6.44
N ASP A 121 -3.40 5.55 5.60
CA ASP A 121 -2.99 6.95 5.77
C ASP A 121 -4.10 7.87 5.27
N THR A 122 -4.74 8.57 6.19
CA THR A 122 -5.87 9.45 5.89
C THR A 122 -5.49 10.68 5.05
N ASP A 123 -4.20 11.02 4.97
CA ASP A 123 -3.73 12.11 4.10
C ASP A 123 -4.03 11.82 2.63
N PHE A 124 -4.13 10.56 2.25
CA PHE A 124 -4.43 10.15 0.88
C PHE A 124 -5.85 10.50 0.43
N GLU A 125 -6.76 10.78 1.35
CA GLU A 125 -8.09 11.23 0.96
C GLU A 125 -8.01 12.53 0.16
N ALA A 126 -7.25 13.50 0.66
CA ALA A 126 -7.03 14.77 -0.04
C ALA A 126 -6.13 14.59 -1.25
N LEU A 127 -5.08 13.76 -1.13
CA LEU A 127 -4.14 13.54 -2.21
C LEU A 127 -4.78 12.92 -3.44
N CYS A 128 -5.73 12.01 -3.26
CA CYS A 128 -6.44 11.36 -4.37
C CYS A 128 -7.57 12.20 -4.94
N SER A 129 -7.93 13.31 -4.29
CA SER A 129 -8.98 14.19 -4.80
C SER A 129 -8.57 14.77 -6.15
N GLY A 130 -9.47 14.67 -7.14
CA GLY A 130 -9.20 15.13 -8.50
C GLY A 130 -8.40 14.16 -9.35
N GLU A 131 -7.97 13.04 -8.80
CA GLU A 131 -7.25 12.02 -9.55
C GLU A 131 -8.22 11.04 -10.22
N PRO A 132 -7.77 10.31 -11.27
CA PRO A 132 -8.63 9.33 -11.94
C PRO A 132 -8.85 8.03 -11.15
N PHE A 133 -8.24 7.91 -9.98
CA PHE A 133 -8.37 6.76 -9.09
C PHE A 133 -8.92 7.23 -7.73
N LYS A 134 -9.40 6.27 -6.93
CA LYS A 134 -10.04 6.57 -5.66
C LYS A 134 -9.11 6.25 -4.49
N TYR A 135 -9.32 6.95 -3.38
CA TYR A 135 -8.76 6.60 -2.09
C TYR A 135 -9.65 5.54 -1.44
N ARG A 136 -9.04 4.49 -0.92
CA ARG A 136 -9.74 3.47 -0.14
C ARG A 136 -8.97 3.18 1.14
N ASN A 137 -9.64 3.37 2.27
CA ASN A 137 -9.10 2.98 3.57
C ASN A 137 -9.95 1.82 4.08
N PRO A 138 -9.39 0.62 4.24
CA PRO A 138 -10.16 -0.54 4.68
C PRO A 138 -10.52 -0.52 6.16
N VAL A 139 -9.88 0.36 6.94
CA VAL A 139 -9.97 0.36 8.40
C VAL A 139 -10.90 1.47 8.89
N PRO A 140 -11.88 1.18 9.76
CA PRO A 140 -12.75 2.19 10.33
C PRO A 140 -11.98 3.22 11.18
N THR A 141 -12.48 4.44 11.22
CA THR A 141 -11.83 5.54 11.93
C THR A 141 -11.55 5.21 13.41
N GLU A 142 -12.50 4.59 14.09
CA GLU A 142 -12.33 4.23 15.50
C GLU A 142 -11.22 3.20 15.73
N VAL A 143 -10.91 2.39 14.72
CA VAL A 143 -9.82 1.43 14.77
C VAL A 143 -8.49 2.11 14.44
N LEU A 144 -8.50 3.05 13.48
CA LEU A 144 -7.31 3.84 13.15
C LEU A 144 -6.77 4.58 14.37
N GLU A 145 -7.65 5.07 15.23
CA GLU A 145 -7.27 5.78 16.45
C GLU A 145 -6.49 4.90 17.42
N ARG A 146 -6.55 3.57 17.25
CA ARG A 146 -5.87 2.61 18.11
C ARG A 146 -4.51 2.18 17.57
N PHE A 147 -4.11 2.64 16.39
CA PHE A 147 -2.86 2.19 15.77
C PHE A 147 -1.63 2.56 16.60
N HIS A 148 -1.63 3.72 17.24
CA HIS A 148 -0.51 4.15 18.08
C HIS A 148 -0.37 3.33 19.37
N GLU A 149 -1.36 2.51 19.72
CA GLU A 149 -1.29 1.60 20.87
C GLU A 149 -0.44 0.37 20.56
N VAL A 150 -0.11 0.15 19.29
CA VAL A 150 0.72 -0.96 18.82
C VAL A 150 2.13 -0.42 18.62
N ALA A 151 2.91 -0.40 19.65
CA ALA A 151 4.27 0.10 19.60
C ALA A 151 5.26 -1.04 19.54
#